data_6815b5f6730ed603bcdeb2eb75d0b449
#
_entry.id   6815b5f6730ed603bcdeb2eb75d0b449
#
_cell.length_a   1.000
_cell.length_b   1.000
_cell.length_c   1.000
_cell.angle_alpha   90.00
_cell.angle_beta   90.00
_cell.angle_gamma   90.00
#
_symmetry.space_group_name_H-M   'P 1'
#
loop_
_entity.id
_entity.type
_entity.pdbx_description
1 polymer ?
#
loop_
_entity_poly.entity_id
_entity_poly.type
_entity_poly.pdbx_seq_one_letter_code
_entity_poly.pdbx_strand_id
1 'polypeptide(L)'
;MNPPQTPARRRFLLQGAGLLAAASLPAWAHASTAGGRQLDLLNTHTHERLDLVYAVGGDYLDPSLSRLNRFLRDHYTGQVGSMDPVLFDQLHQVRTLLGARMPYEVISGYRCPETNGRLRQTGGGGVARKSLHMEGRAIDVRLPGVPLAELRDAALSLQAGGVGFYPESQFVHIDTG
;
A
#
# COMPACT_ATOMS: atom_id res chain seq x y z
N MET A 1 -61.56 -7.35 77.63
CA MET A 1 -61.53 -6.50 76.47
C MET A 1 -60.12 -6.68 75.87
N ASN A 2 -60.05 -7.48 74.78
CA ASN A 2 -58.78 -7.73 74.08
C ASN A 2 -58.70 -6.81 72.83
N PRO A 3 -57.60 -6.18 72.58
CA PRO A 3 -57.42 -5.42 71.36
C PRO A 3 -57.11 -6.33 70.14
N PRO A 4 -57.47 -5.90 68.91
CA PRO A 4 -57.40 -6.72 67.74
C PRO A 4 -55.96 -6.85 67.25
N GLN A 5 -55.61 -8.03 66.78
CA GLN A 5 -54.33 -8.33 66.14
C GLN A 5 -54.35 -7.90 64.65
N THR A 6 -53.39 -7.15 64.27
CA THR A 6 -53.14 -6.75 62.87
C THR A 6 -52.39 -7.86 62.14
N PRO A 7 -52.78 -8.19 60.85
CA PRO A 7 -52.08 -9.23 60.12
C PRO A 7 -50.75 -8.71 59.51
N ALA A 8 -49.73 -9.54 59.69
CA ALA A 8 -48.38 -9.30 59.15
C ALA A 8 -48.40 -9.25 57.60
N ARG A 9 -47.99 -8.12 57.02
CA ARG A 9 -47.77 -7.99 55.61
C ARG A 9 -46.49 -8.76 55.23
N ARG A 10 -46.69 -9.87 54.47
CA ARG A 10 -45.60 -10.57 53.77
C ARG A 10 -44.99 -9.66 52.73
N ARG A 11 -43.75 -9.24 52.96
CA ARG A 11 -42.92 -8.62 51.93
C ARG A 11 -42.41 -9.72 50.96
N PHE A 12 -42.97 -9.79 49.78
CA PHE A 12 -42.38 -10.53 48.67
C PHE A 12 -41.17 -9.74 48.17
N LEU A 13 -39.98 -10.21 48.47
CA LEU A 13 -38.77 -9.77 47.82
C LEU A 13 -38.70 -10.46 46.46
N LEU A 14 -39.07 -9.74 45.39
CA LEU A 14 -38.75 -10.10 44.00
C LEU A 14 -37.25 -9.88 43.79
N GLN A 15 -36.48 -10.96 43.85
CA GLN A 15 -35.11 -10.99 43.35
C GLN A 15 -35.19 -11.02 41.83
N GLY A 16 -35.10 -9.87 41.20
CA GLY A 16 -34.88 -9.73 39.79
C GLY A 16 -33.44 -10.08 39.47
N ALA A 17 -33.19 -11.30 38.98
CA ALA A 17 -31.94 -11.68 38.36
C ALA A 17 -31.81 -10.95 37.02
N GLY A 18 -31.12 -9.80 37.03
CA GLY A 18 -30.74 -9.09 35.81
C GLY A 18 -29.64 -9.89 35.08
N LEU A 19 -30.03 -10.62 34.04
CA LEU A 19 -29.06 -11.11 33.03
C LEU A 19 -28.43 -9.92 32.34
N LEU A 20 -27.24 -9.53 32.76
CA LEU A 20 -26.34 -8.70 31.95
C LEU A 20 -25.88 -9.52 30.76
N ALA A 21 -26.59 -9.40 29.63
CA ALA A 21 -26.10 -9.83 28.36
C ALA A 21 -24.89 -8.93 28.03
N ALA A 22 -23.68 -9.39 28.35
CA ALA A 22 -22.46 -8.81 27.84
C ALA A 22 -22.46 -9.00 26.32
N ALA A 23 -22.91 -7.96 25.60
CA ALA A 23 -22.70 -7.86 24.16
C ALA A 23 -21.18 -7.84 23.93
N SER A 24 -20.61 -9.01 23.63
CA SER A 24 -19.25 -9.11 23.11
C SER A 24 -19.25 -8.43 21.76
N LEU A 25 -18.87 -7.15 21.74
CA LEU A 25 -18.50 -6.50 20.50
C LEU A 25 -17.39 -7.35 19.84
N PRO A 26 -17.52 -7.70 18.57
CA PRO A 26 -16.42 -8.37 17.90
C PRO A 26 -15.21 -7.45 18.04
N ALA A 27 -14.21 -7.88 18.80
CA ALA A 27 -12.90 -7.26 18.77
C ALA A 27 -12.45 -7.41 17.32
N TRP A 28 -12.46 -6.31 16.59
CA TRP A 28 -11.80 -6.23 15.28
C TRP A 28 -10.35 -6.60 15.58
N ALA A 29 -10.00 -7.82 15.25
CA ALA A 29 -8.65 -8.30 15.38
C ALA A 29 -7.81 -7.40 14.47
N HIS A 30 -7.19 -6.38 15.05
CA HIS A 30 -6.06 -5.73 14.42
C HIS A 30 -5.01 -6.84 14.32
N ALA A 31 -4.98 -7.53 13.17
CA ALA A 31 -3.90 -8.44 12.86
C ALA A 31 -2.63 -7.66 13.11
N SER A 32 -1.85 -8.11 14.08
CA SER A 32 -0.58 -7.51 14.42
C SER A 32 0.26 -7.52 13.15
N THR A 33 0.46 -6.36 12.53
CA THR A 33 1.32 -6.19 11.37
C THR A 33 2.79 -6.12 11.77
N ALA A 34 3.13 -6.69 12.94
CA ALA A 34 4.51 -6.86 13.37
C ALA A 34 5.26 -7.64 12.27
N GLY A 35 6.17 -6.97 11.57
CA GLY A 35 6.88 -7.52 10.41
C GLY A 35 6.14 -7.35 9.07
N GLY A 36 5.07 -6.56 9.00
CA GLY A 36 4.39 -6.22 7.76
C GLY A 36 5.21 -5.25 6.91
N ARG A 37 5.40 -5.58 5.61
CA ARG A 37 5.97 -4.67 4.61
C ARG A 37 4.85 -3.84 4.01
N GLN A 38 4.98 -2.51 4.12
CA GLN A 38 3.95 -1.54 3.74
C GLN A 38 4.48 -0.61 2.66
N LEU A 39 3.60 -0.20 1.77
CA LEU A 39 3.82 0.87 0.80
C LEU A 39 2.73 1.93 0.93
N ASP A 40 3.14 3.19 0.85
CA ASP A 40 2.29 4.37 0.74
C ASP A 40 2.65 5.08 -0.57
N LEU A 41 1.72 5.13 -1.50
CA LEU A 41 1.89 5.57 -2.88
C LEU A 41 0.85 6.63 -3.25
N LEU A 42 1.28 7.64 -4.00
CA LEU A 42 0.44 8.67 -4.62
C LEU A 42 0.70 8.68 -6.12
N ASN A 43 -0.31 8.41 -6.94
CA ASN A 43 -0.16 8.48 -8.39
C ASN A 43 -0.28 9.94 -8.86
N THR A 44 0.72 10.45 -9.57
CA THR A 44 0.78 11.85 -10.00
C THR A 44 -0.19 12.19 -11.12
N HIS A 45 -0.70 11.19 -11.87
CA HIS A 45 -1.62 11.37 -12.98
C HIS A 45 -3.08 11.16 -12.58
N THR A 46 -3.36 10.12 -11.78
CA THR A 46 -4.74 9.79 -11.37
C THR A 46 -5.12 10.43 -10.03
N HIS A 47 -4.14 10.97 -9.29
CA HIS A 47 -4.28 11.52 -7.93
C HIS A 47 -4.83 10.51 -6.91
N GLU A 48 -4.82 9.22 -7.25
CA GLU A 48 -5.17 8.15 -6.33
C GLU A 48 -4.07 7.97 -5.30
N ARG A 49 -4.46 7.68 -4.06
CA ARG A 49 -3.54 7.27 -2.99
C ARG A 49 -3.83 5.85 -2.57
N LEU A 50 -2.78 5.09 -2.31
CA LEU A 50 -2.86 3.72 -1.83
C LEU A 50 -1.86 3.53 -0.69
N ASP A 51 -2.37 3.22 0.49
CA ASP A 51 -1.58 2.84 1.66
C ASP A 51 -2.03 1.46 2.11
N LEU A 52 -1.11 0.47 2.10
CA LEU A 52 -1.41 -0.91 2.49
C LEU A 52 -0.18 -1.72 2.84
N VAL A 53 -0.41 -2.74 3.67
CA VAL A 53 0.54 -3.84 3.88
C VAL A 53 0.38 -4.82 2.72
N TYR A 54 1.48 -5.13 2.00
CA TYR A 54 1.46 -6.04 0.86
C TYR A 54 2.08 -7.40 1.15
N ALA A 55 2.84 -7.52 2.25
CA ALA A 55 3.43 -8.78 2.68
C ALA A 55 3.57 -8.82 4.20
N VAL A 56 3.54 -10.03 4.79
CA VAL A 56 3.77 -10.28 6.22
C VAL A 56 4.73 -11.46 6.34
N GLY A 57 5.85 -11.25 7.04
CA GLY A 57 6.91 -12.26 7.06
C GLY A 57 7.44 -12.55 5.66
N GLY A 58 7.41 -13.82 5.24
CA GLY A 58 7.82 -14.27 3.90
C GLY A 58 6.71 -14.22 2.85
N ASP A 59 5.45 -14.00 3.25
CA ASP A 59 4.29 -14.20 2.38
C ASP A 59 3.75 -12.88 1.82
N TYR A 60 3.53 -12.85 0.50
CA TYR A 60 2.79 -11.78 -0.15
C TYR A 60 1.28 -11.96 0.02
N LEU A 61 0.57 -10.85 0.12
CA LEU A 61 -0.89 -10.83 0.29
C LEU A 61 -1.58 -10.60 -1.06
N ASP A 62 -2.13 -11.65 -1.68
CA ASP A 62 -2.77 -11.56 -3.00
C ASP A 62 -3.80 -10.44 -3.14
N PRO A 63 -4.68 -10.18 -2.15
CA PRO A 63 -5.60 -9.04 -2.25
C PRO A 63 -4.88 -7.69 -2.32
N SER A 64 -3.74 -7.54 -1.63
CA SER A 64 -2.92 -6.34 -1.66
C SER A 64 -2.18 -6.19 -2.98
N LEU A 65 -1.61 -7.29 -3.51
CA LEU A 65 -0.99 -7.30 -4.84
C LEU A 65 -1.99 -6.92 -5.93
N SER A 66 -3.21 -7.43 -5.87
CA SER A 66 -4.27 -7.08 -6.82
C SER A 66 -4.62 -5.58 -6.78
N ARG A 67 -4.64 -4.97 -5.58
CA ARG A 67 -4.85 -3.53 -5.40
C ARG A 67 -3.68 -2.72 -5.94
N LEU A 68 -2.43 -3.16 -5.71
CA LEU A 68 -1.22 -2.53 -6.26
C LEU A 68 -1.22 -2.58 -7.79
N ASN A 69 -1.53 -3.73 -8.39
CA ASN A 69 -1.64 -3.86 -9.84
C ASN A 69 -2.65 -2.88 -10.44
N ARG A 70 -3.83 -2.76 -9.82
CA ARG A 70 -4.85 -1.79 -10.25
C ARG A 70 -4.40 -0.34 -10.08
N PHE A 71 -3.75 -0.01 -8.98
CA PHE A 71 -3.22 1.33 -8.71
C PHE A 71 -2.12 1.71 -9.72
N LEU A 72 -1.23 0.77 -10.05
CA LEU A 72 -0.08 0.96 -10.94
C LEU A 72 -0.42 0.70 -12.42
N ARG A 73 -1.70 0.60 -12.79
CA ARG A 73 -2.17 0.42 -14.16
C ARG A 73 -1.65 1.51 -15.10
N ASP A 74 -1.63 1.22 -16.37
CA ASP A 74 -1.38 2.22 -17.41
C ASP A 74 -2.41 3.36 -17.31
N HIS A 75 -1.97 4.55 -16.92
CA HIS A 75 -2.86 5.69 -16.67
C HIS A 75 -3.44 6.30 -17.95
N TYR A 76 -2.89 5.97 -19.13
CA TYR A 76 -3.44 6.43 -20.41
C TYR A 76 -4.60 5.57 -20.89
N THR A 77 -4.51 4.25 -20.71
CA THR A 77 -5.47 3.28 -21.25
C THR A 77 -6.35 2.65 -20.16
N GLY A 78 -5.94 2.74 -18.91
CA GLY A 78 -6.57 2.03 -17.79
C GLY A 78 -6.24 0.53 -17.73
N GLN A 79 -5.39 0.03 -18.65
CA GLN A 79 -5.03 -1.38 -18.68
C GLN A 79 -4.22 -1.76 -17.44
N VAL A 80 -4.67 -2.83 -16.77
CA VAL A 80 -4.01 -3.40 -15.59
C VAL A 80 -3.04 -4.47 -16.03
N GLY A 81 -1.76 -4.36 -15.62
CA GLY A 81 -0.75 -5.41 -15.74
C GLY A 81 -0.45 -6.06 -14.41
N SER A 82 0.27 -7.17 -14.44
CA SER A 82 0.80 -7.80 -13.23
C SER A 82 2.17 -7.20 -12.93
N MET A 83 2.31 -6.61 -11.74
CA MET A 83 3.59 -6.08 -11.27
C MET A 83 4.36 -7.17 -10.53
N ASP A 84 5.68 -7.19 -10.71
CA ASP A 84 6.59 -8.06 -9.97
C ASP A 84 6.60 -7.65 -8.48
N PRO A 85 6.23 -8.54 -7.53
CA PRO A 85 6.24 -8.21 -6.11
C PRO A 85 7.62 -7.85 -5.56
N VAL A 86 8.71 -8.33 -6.18
CA VAL A 86 10.09 -8.00 -5.80
C VAL A 86 10.33 -6.50 -5.94
N LEU A 87 9.69 -5.84 -6.90
CA LEU A 87 9.76 -4.38 -7.06
C LEU A 87 9.21 -3.64 -5.83
N PHE A 88 8.16 -4.18 -5.20
CA PHE A 88 7.60 -3.62 -3.96
C PHE A 88 8.56 -3.77 -2.78
N ASP A 89 9.30 -4.87 -2.74
CA ASP A 89 10.34 -5.09 -1.73
C ASP A 89 11.49 -4.08 -1.88
N GLN A 90 11.91 -3.81 -3.11
CA GLN A 90 12.91 -2.77 -3.38
C GLN A 90 12.46 -1.40 -2.88
N LEU A 91 11.22 -0.99 -3.22
CA LEU A 91 10.65 0.28 -2.76
C LEU A 91 10.57 0.35 -1.23
N HIS A 92 10.13 -0.73 -0.58
CA HIS A 92 10.08 -0.80 0.88
C HIS A 92 11.46 -0.65 1.52
N GLN A 93 12.46 -1.36 0.98
CA GLN A 93 13.84 -1.30 1.48
C GLN A 93 14.46 0.09 1.28
N VAL A 94 14.31 0.69 0.09
CA VAL A 94 14.79 2.06 -0.21
C VAL A 94 14.17 3.07 0.76
N ARG A 95 12.85 3.02 0.97
CA ARG A 95 12.16 3.91 1.91
C ARG A 95 12.67 3.74 3.35
N THR A 96 12.95 2.51 3.75
CA THR A 96 13.49 2.18 5.07
C THR A 96 14.91 2.71 5.25
N LEU A 97 15.78 2.52 4.25
CA LEU A 97 17.15 3.04 4.25
C LEU A 97 17.19 4.56 4.39
N LEU A 98 16.27 5.25 3.70
CA LEU A 98 16.17 6.72 3.71
C LEU A 98 15.43 7.27 4.94
N GLY A 99 14.82 6.42 5.78
CA GLY A 99 13.99 6.87 6.91
C GLY A 99 12.81 7.74 6.49
N ALA A 100 12.37 7.63 5.22
CA ALA A 100 11.37 8.51 4.64
C ALA A 100 9.95 8.14 5.10
N ARG A 101 9.13 9.18 5.36
CA ARG A 101 7.76 9.03 5.88
C ARG A 101 6.69 9.41 4.87
N MET A 102 7.05 10.24 3.87
CA MET A 102 6.12 10.66 2.83
C MET A 102 5.81 9.51 1.87
N PRO A 103 4.64 9.52 1.21
CA PRO A 103 4.33 8.56 0.16
C PRO A 103 5.29 8.71 -1.02
N TYR A 104 5.57 7.62 -1.72
CA TYR A 104 6.16 7.72 -3.04
C TYR A 104 5.18 8.42 -3.98
N GLU A 105 5.65 9.37 -4.73
CA GLU A 105 4.95 9.88 -5.91
C GLU A 105 5.31 9.01 -7.11
N VAL A 106 4.30 8.32 -7.64
CA VAL A 106 4.43 7.42 -8.79
C VAL A 106 4.16 8.19 -10.08
N ILE A 107 5.16 8.25 -10.96
CA ILE A 107 5.09 8.86 -12.28
C ILE A 107 4.63 7.83 -13.31
N SER A 108 5.16 6.60 -13.25
CA SER A 108 4.79 5.52 -14.19
C SER A 108 4.92 4.17 -13.49
N GLY A 109 3.90 3.33 -13.59
CA GLY A 109 3.92 1.92 -13.21
C GLY A 109 3.90 1.02 -14.44
N TYR A 110 2.89 0.14 -14.53
CA TYR A 110 2.67 -0.67 -15.73
C TYR A 110 2.40 0.21 -16.95
N ARG A 111 2.93 -0.20 -18.09
CA ARG A 111 2.77 0.46 -19.38
C ARG A 111 2.42 -0.57 -20.43
N CYS A 112 1.25 -0.48 -21.04
CA CYS A 112 0.88 -1.40 -22.11
C CYS A 112 1.70 -1.15 -23.39
N PRO A 113 1.81 -2.15 -24.28
CA PRO A 113 2.57 -2.03 -25.52
C PRO A 113 2.14 -0.84 -26.40
N GLU A 114 0.84 -0.53 -26.43
CA GLU A 114 0.28 0.60 -27.17
C GLU A 114 0.83 1.93 -26.65
N THR A 115 0.75 2.15 -25.34
CA THR A 115 1.29 3.35 -24.69
C THR A 115 2.81 3.44 -24.91
N ASN A 116 3.53 2.32 -24.77
CA ASN A 116 4.98 2.32 -25.01
C ASN A 116 5.32 2.69 -26.45
N GLY A 117 4.57 2.16 -27.42
CA GLY A 117 4.71 2.50 -28.84
C GLY A 117 4.49 3.98 -29.11
N ARG A 118 3.43 4.57 -28.55
CA ARG A 118 3.11 6.00 -28.67
C ARG A 118 4.21 6.87 -28.06
N LEU A 119 4.66 6.59 -26.85
CA LEU A 119 5.70 7.36 -26.18
C LEU A 119 7.04 7.32 -26.91
N ARG A 120 7.36 6.21 -27.59
CA ARG A 120 8.56 6.14 -28.44
C ARG A 120 8.47 7.06 -29.65
N GLN A 121 7.29 7.27 -30.20
CA GLN A 121 7.07 8.12 -31.36
C GLN A 121 7.04 9.62 -30.99
N THR A 122 6.49 9.96 -29.80
CA THR A 122 6.22 11.34 -29.39
C THR A 122 7.16 11.87 -28.30
N GLY A 123 7.86 10.99 -27.58
CA GLY A 123 8.55 11.32 -26.32
C GLY A 123 9.98 11.84 -26.47
N GLY A 124 10.43 12.26 -27.65
CA GLY A 124 11.77 12.88 -27.82
C GLY A 124 12.97 11.94 -27.59
N GLY A 125 12.77 10.63 -27.47
CA GLY A 125 13.81 9.64 -27.20
C GLY A 125 13.77 9.11 -25.75
N GLY A 126 14.60 8.11 -25.45
CA GLY A 126 14.73 7.55 -24.09
C GLY A 126 13.74 6.43 -23.71
N VAL A 127 12.70 6.18 -24.52
CA VAL A 127 11.78 5.07 -24.28
C VAL A 127 12.27 3.80 -24.99
N ALA A 128 12.66 2.79 -24.19
CA ALA A 128 13.15 1.51 -24.70
C ALA A 128 12.06 0.76 -25.51
N ARG A 129 12.50 0.04 -26.57
CA ARG A 129 11.58 -0.83 -27.35
C ARG A 129 11.06 -1.99 -26.51
N LYS A 130 11.94 -2.59 -25.70
CA LYS A 130 11.63 -3.63 -24.70
C LYS A 130 11.74 -2.96 -23.33
N SER A 131 10.66 -2.32 -22.90
CA SER A 131 10.63 -1.62 -21.63
C SER A 131 10.14 -2.56 -20.53
N LEU A 132 10.85 -2.62 -19.40
CA LEU A 132 10.45 -3.41 -18.25
C LEU A 132 9.12 -2.94 -17.62
N HIS A 133 8.68 -1.72 -17.90
CA HIS A 133 7.32 -1.28 -17.56
C HIS A 133 6.24 -2.14 -18.24
N MET A 134 6.49 -2.66 -19.45
CA MET A 134 5.53 -3.53 -20.14
C MET A 134 5.45 -4.94 -19.52
N GLU A 135 6.47 -5.31 -18.77
CA GLU A 135 6.54 -6.59 -18.06
C GLU A 135 6.09 -6.48 -16.59
N GLY A 136 5.72 -5.25 -16.14
CA GLY A 136 5.40 -4.99 -14.74
C GLY A 136 6.61 -5.03 -13.81
N ARG A 137 7.81 -4.89 -14.34
CA ARG A 137 9.09 -5.04 -13.62
C ARG A 137 9.80 -3.72 -13.36
N ALA A 138 9.16 -2.59 -13.66
CA ALA A 138 9.73 -1.27 -13.47
C ALA A 138 8.71 -0.27 -12.94
N ILE A 139 9.22 0.75 -12.25
CA ILE A 139 8.47 1.89 -11.74
C ILE A 139 9.31 3.16 -11.80
N ASP A 140 8.68 4.28 -12.15
CA ASP A 140 9.27 5.60 -12.10
C ASP A 140 8.69 6.35 -10.90
N VAL A 141 9.55 6.76 -9.96
CA VAL A 141 9.12 7.34 -8.68
C VAL A 141 10.00 8.53 -8.27
N ARG A 142 9.42 9.37 -7.41
CA ARG A 142 10.17 10.28 -6.55
C ARG A 142 9.63 10.18 -5.12
N LEU A 143 10.41 10.67 -4.16
CA LEU A 143 10.06 10.59 -2.74
C LEU A 143 10.13 12.01 -2.15
N PRO A 144 8.99 12.67 -1.90
CA PRO A 144 8.97 14.02 -1.38
C PRO A 144 9.77 14.15 -0.08
N GLY A 145 10.57 15.23 0.01
CA GLY A 145 11.45 15.47 1.15
C GLY A 145 12.79 14.73 1.10
N VAL A 146 13.03 13.91 0.07
CA VAL A 146 14.31 13.24 -0.20
C VAL A 146 14.90 13.81 -1.50
N PRO A 147 16.16 14.28 -1.50
CA PRO A 147 16.85 14.66 -2.72
C PRO A 147 16.88 13.50 -3.73
N LEU A 148 16.62 13.81 -5.00
CA LEU A 148 16.51 12.78 -6.05
C LEU A 148 17.79 11.94 -6.18
N ALA A 149 18.96 12.53 -5.96
CA ALA A 149 20.24 11.83 -5.95
C ALA A 149 20.37 10.82 -4.81
N GLU A 150 19.85 11.15 -3.62
CA GLU A 150 19.84 10.23 -2.48
C GLU A 150 18.90 9.04 -2.72
N LEU A 151 17.74 9.29 -3.34
CA LEU A 151 16.81 8.23 -3.75
C LEU A 151 17.48 7.27 -4.74
N ARG A 152 18.19 7.80 -5.75
CA ARG A 152 19.00 7.00 -6.70
C ARG A 152 20.05 6.17 -5.97
N ASP A 153 20.83 6.79 -5.09
CA ASP A 153 21.95 6.15 -4.43
C ASP A 153 21.47 5.03 -3.47
N ALA A 154 20.37 5.25 -2.78
CA ALA A 154 19.72 4.22 -1.96
C ALA A 154 19.24 3.04 -2.82
N ALA A 155 18.61 3.32 -3.99
CA ALA A 155 18.19 2.26 -4.91
C ALA A 155 19.39 1.47 -5.47
N LEU A 156 20.47 2.15 -5.89
CA LEU A 156 21.71 1.51 -6.36
C LEU A 156 22.37 0.64 -5.30
N SER A 157 22.30 1.05 -4.02
CA SER A 157 22.92 0.30 -2.92
C SER A 157 22.31 -1.08 -2.70
N LEU A 158 21.06 -1.30 -3.15
CA LEU A 158 20.42 -2.62 -3.06
C LEU A 158 20.99 -3.65 -4.02
N GLN A 159 21.58 -3.22 -5.13
CA GLN A 159 22.08 -4.11 -6.20
C GLN A 159 21.03 -5.14 -6.67
N ALA A 160 19.76 -4.75 -6.70
CA ALA A 160 18.64 -5.64 -6.90
C ALA A 160 17.99 -5.52 -8.30
N GLY A 161 18.58 -4.71 -9.18
CA GLY A 161 18.10 -4.47 -10.53
C GLY A 161 18.67 -3.18 -11.12
N GLY A 162 18.01 -2.66 -12.17
CA GLY A 162 18.42 -1.43 -12.83
C GLY A 162 17.91 -0.19 -12.11
N VAL A 163 18.71 0.89 -12.17
CA VAL A 163 18.35 2.20 -11.65
C VAL A 163 18.66 3.26 -12.71
N GLY A 164 17.64 4.02 -13.14
CA GLY A 164 17.77 5.15 -14.04
C GLY A 164 17.60 6.47 -13.29
N PHE A 165 18.41 7.48 -13.64
CA PHE A 165 18.36 8.79 -13.01
C PHE A 165 17.92 9.85 -14.02
N TYR A 166 16.78 10.50 -13.77
CA TYR A 166 16.17 11.47 -14.68
C TYR A 166 15.95 12.82 -13.99
N PRO A 167 17.02 13.61 -13.77
CA PRO A 167 16.93 14.86 -13.00
C PRO A 167 16.05 15.93 -13.66
N GLU A 168 16.05 16.02 -14.99
CA GLU A 168 15.20 16.98 -15.73
C GLU A 168 13.71 16.66 -15.56
N SER A 169 13.35 15.37 -15.52
CA SER A 169 11.98 14.89 -15.34
C SER A 169 11.63 14.63 -13.87
N GLN A 170 12.58 14.82 -12.96
CA GLN A 170 12.43 14.72 -11.52
C GLN A 170 11.91 13.36 -11.05
N PHE A 171 12.49 12.24 -11.57
CA PHE A 171 12.20 10.90 -11.07
C PHE A 171 13.43 9.97 -11.12
N VAL A 172 13.34 8.89 -10.40
CA VAL A 172 14.24 7.73 -10.45
C VAL A 172 13.44 6.55 -10.98
N HIS A 173 13.97 5.88 -11.99
CA HIS A 173 13.52 4.59 -12.47
C HIS A 173 14.13 3.49 -11.62
N ILE A 174 13.33 2.51 -11.20
CA ILE A 174 13.76 1.33 -10.46
C ILE A 174 13.15 0.12 -11.15
N ASP A 175 13.94 -0.92 -11.38
CA ASP A 175 13.46 -2.16 -11.98
C ASP A 175 14.07 -3.42 -11.31
N THR A 176 13.53 -4.58 -11.65
CA THR A 176 13.99 -5.88 -11.11
C THR A 176 14.96 -6.62 -12.05
N GLY A 177 15.49 -5.91 -13.08
CA GLY A 177 16.49 -6.46 -14.03
C GLY A 177 15.94 -7.36 -15.13
#